data_fdea016f25bab969d17d877cf8e1fb63
#
_entry.id   fdea016f25bab969d17d877cf8e1fb63
#
_cell.length_a   1.000
_cell.length_b   1.000
_cell.length_c   1.000
_cell.angle_alpha   90.00
_cell.angle_beta   90.00
_cell.angle_gamma   90.00
#
_symmetry.space_group_name_H-M   'P 1'
#
loop_
_entity.id
_entity.type
_entity.pdbx_description
1 polymer ?
#
loop_
_entity_poly.entity_id
_entity_poly.type
_entity_poly.pdbx_seq_one_letter_code
_entity_poly.pdbx_strand_id
1 'polypeptide(L)'
;MKNIFEYSFPSIRYLALRWPKSKHLVKKYVMSNQKKPDLFKLSLCCLKDLNYHCKYPIRKSLKLLSKKCSENYTYNSYHDQHHFKSVIVISSIFANILSLKNNEKIFLILLALTHDMNHQGRRILSTPYYQELKTLKKLKPYVFKHFVNYKIWIRFKRILLNTYFPKIVNSTDDIVEKILLDVDIICSMMFGHINGLILSKRLKHEIKFEKNREELYKGFLSLLEKKKLHLDISKKSCAR
;
A
#
# COMPACT_ATOMS: atom_id res chain seq x y z
N MET A 1 24.21 -8.69 -1.04
CA MET A 1 23.03 -7.80 -1.10
C MET A 1 22.19 -8.02 0.14
N LYS A 2 21.99 -6.99 1.01
CA LYS A 2 21.11 -7.14 2.16
C LYS A 2 19.67 -7.29 1.64
N ASN A 3 19.03 -8.36 2.05
CA ASN A 3 17.68 -8.73 1.69
C ASN A 3 16.69 -7.63 2.06
N ILE A 4 15.60 -7.47 1.29
CA ILE A 4 14.49 -6.52 1.57
C ILE A 4 13.96 -6.72 2.99
N PHE A 5 13.91 -7.94 3.41
CA PHE A 5 13.54 -8.38 4.73
C PHE A 5 14.83 -8.43 5.55
N GLU A 6 14.97 -7.71 6.61
CA GLU A 6 16.14 -7.72 7.53
C GLU A 6 16.52 -9.13 8.05
N TYR A 7 15.86 -10.16 7.56
CA TYR A 7 16.11 -11.58 7.73
C TYR A 7 16.38 -12.21 6.35
N SER A 8 17.04 -13.34 6.26
CA SER A 8 17.34 -14.09 5.02
C SER A 8 16.06 -14.52 4.25
N PHE A 9 15.22 -13.59 3.86
CA PHE A 9 13.99 -13.87 3.13
C PHE A 9 14.20 -13.82 1.62
N PRO A 10 13.38 -14.56 0.87
CA PRO A 10 13.46 -14.61 -0.57
C PRO A 10 13.14 -13.26 -1.22
N SER A 11 13.67 -13.06 -2.42
CA SER A 11 13.38 -11.87 -3.23
C SER A 11 11.90 -11.76 -3.61
N ILE A 12 11.47 -10.57 -4.05
CA ILE A 12 10.11 -10.36 -4.61
C ILE A 12 9.81 -11.36 -5.73
N ARG A 13 10.81 -11.66 -6.60
CA ARG A 13 10.66 -12.66 -7.67
C ARG A 13 10.35 -14.04 -7.13
N TYR A 14 11.07 -14.49 -6.12
CA TYR A 14 10.81 -15.79 -5.50
C TYR A 14 9.41 -15.87 -4.91
N LEU A 15 8.98 -14.79 -4.21
CA LEU A 15 7.65 -14.72 -3.62
C LEU A 15 6.56 -14.74 -4.70
N ALA A 16 6.77 -13.99 -5.79
CA ALA A 16 5.84 -13.91 -6.90
C ALA A 16 5.67 -15.26 -7.63
N LEU A 17 6.77 -15.96 -7.91
CA LEU A 17 6.76 -17.28 -8.57
C LEU A 17 5.99 -18.34 -7.77
N ARG A 18 5.94 -18.22 -6.46
CA ARG A 18 5.28 -19.16 -5.55
C ARG A 18 3.97 -18.66 -4.96
N TRP A 19 3.47 -17.53 -5.46
CA TRP A 19 2.21 -16.97 -4.98
C TRP A 19 1.01 -17.85 -5.38
N PRO A 20 0.04 -18.09 -4.51
CA PRO A 20 -0.14 -17.58 -3.14
C PRO A 20 0.54 -18.44 -2.05
N LYS A 21 1.22 -19.54 -2.38
CA LYS A 21 1.88 -20.43 -1.40
C LYS A 21 2.92 -19.70 -0.53
N SER A 22 3.60 -18.69 -1.08
CA SER A 22 4.58 -17.85 -0.37
C SER A 22 3.96 -16.84 0.62
N LYS A 23 2.65 -16.78 0.71
CA LYS A 23 1.91 -15.83 1.57
C LYS A 23 2.34 -15.89 3.03
N HIS A 24 2.66 -17.08 3.55
CA HIS A 24 3.14 -17.26 4.93
C HIS A 24 4.47 -16.54 5.21
N LEU A 25 5.38 -16.47 4.23
CA LEU A 25 6.64 -15.74 4.35
C LEU A 25 6.40 -14.23 4.40
N VAL A 26 5.52 -13.74 3.52
CA VAL A 26 5.12 -12.32 3.51
C VAL A 26 4.44 -11.94 4.81
N LYS A 27 3.54 -12.79 5.33
CA LYS A 27 2.87 -12.60 6.62
C LYS A 27 3.88 -12.35 7.74
N LYS A 28 4.89 -13.21 7.88
CA LYS A 28 5.90 -13.09 8.94
C LYS A 28 6.59 -11.73 8.90
N TYR A 29 6.93 -11.22 7.72
CA TYR A 29 7.56 -9.92 7.55
C TYR A 29 6.60 -8.75 7.80
N VAL A 30 5.42 -8.79 7.19
CA VAL A 30 4.42 -7.72 7.28
C VAL A 30 3.91 -7.54 8.72
N MET A 31 3.70 -8.63 9.43
CA MET A 31 3.20 -8.60 10.81
C MET A 31 4.29 -8.30 11.85
N SER A 32 5.56 -8.29 11.46
CA SER A 32 6.66 -7.91 12.36
C SER A 32 6.66 -6.41 12.65
N ASN A 33 6.61 -6.04 13.93
CA ASN A 33 6.62 -4.66 14.40
C ASN A 33 7.89 -4.30 15.20
N GLN A 34 8.91 -5.16 15.19
CA GLN A 34 10.10 -4.99 16.03
C GLN A 34 10.93 -3.75 15.70
N LYS A 35 10.93 -3.33 14.43
CA LYS A 35 11.63 -2.11 13.98
C LYS A 35 10.78 -1.31 13.02
N LYS A 36 10.91 0.01 13.09
CA LYS A 36 10.37 0.91 12.06
C LYS A 36 11.02 0.58 10.71
N PRO A 37 10.23 0.29 9.66
CA PRO A 37 10.78 -0.02 8.36
C PRO A 37 11.43 1.20 7.72
N ASP A 38 12.60 1.01 7.11
CA ASP A 38 13.20 2.01 6.22
C ASP A 38 12.50 1.95 4.85
N LEU A 39 11.46 2.77 4.69
CA LEU A 39 10.63 2.79 3.48
C LEU A 39 11.43 3.13 2.21
N PHE A 40 12.51 3.92 2.34
CA PHE A 40 13.37 4.24 1.20
C PHE A 40 14.17 3.01 0.73
N LYS A 41 14.85 2.34 1.67
CA LYS A 41 15.60 1.11 1.34
C LYS A 41 14.68 0.04 0.82
N LEU A 42 13.52 -0.14 1.45
CA LEU A 42 12.50 -1.08 1.02
C LEU A 42 12.06 -0.82 -0.43
N SER A 43 11.67 0.41 -0.76
CA SER A 43 11.25 0.79 -2.11
C SER A 43 12.35 0.53 -3.15
N LEU A 44 13.62 0.87 -2.84
CA LEU A 44 14.74 0.60 -3.73
C LEU A 44 14.98 -0.90 -3.94
N CYS A 45 14.88 -1.71 -2.87
CA CYS A 45 15.03 -3.15 -2.97
C CYS A 45 13.90 -3.77 -3.82
N CYS A 46 12.65 -3.35 -3.61
CA CYS A 46 11.52 -3.81 -4.43
C CYS A 46 11.71 -3.46 -5.91
N LEU A 47 12.11 -2.22 -6.22
CA LEU A 47 12.38 -1.80 -7.60
C LEU A 47 13.51 -2.62 -8.24
N LYS A 48 14.59 -2.88 -7.50
CA LYS A 48 15.69 -3.72 -7.97
C LYS A 48 15.23 -5.15 -8.28
N ASP A 49 14.46 -5.75 -7.39
CA ASP A 49 13.89 -7.09 -7.59
C ASP A 49 12.93 -7.15 -8.78
N LEU A 50 12.28 -6.03 -9.10
CA LEU A 50 11.46 -5.84 -10.30
C LEU A 50 12.28 -5.54 -11.56
N ASN A 51 13.62 -5.59 -11.52
CA ASN A 51 14.52 -5.18 -12.63
C ASN A 51 14.35 -3.72 -13.05
N TYR A 52 14.01 -2.83 -12.12
CA TYR A 52 13.98 -1.40 -12.38
C TYR A 52 15.22 -0.71 -11.83
N HIS A 53 16.00 -0.13 -12.73
CA HIS A 53 17.18 0.66 -12.34
C HIS A 53 16.76 2.10 -12.01
N CYS A 54 16.84 2.44 -10.72
CA CYS A 54 16.39 3.75 -10.23
C CYS A 54 17.46 4.83 -10.46
N LYS A 55 17.26 5.70 -11.47
CA LYS A 55 18.15 6.83 -11.79
C LYS A 55 18.18 7.85 -10.65
N TYR A 56 19.27 8.64 -10.57
CA TYR A 56 19.52 9.57 -9.48
C TYR A 56 18.36 10.53 -9.15
N PRO A 57 17.70 11.22 -10.10
CA PRO A 57 16.62 12.15 -9.77
C PRO A 57 15.43 11.43 -9.08
N ILE A 58 15.09 10.24 -9.57
CA ILE A 58 14.03 9.39 -9.02
C ILE A 58 14.40 8.94 -7.61
N ARG A 59 15.64 8.48 -7.43
CA ARG A 59 16.16 8.05 -6.13
C ARG A 59 16.11 9.15 -5.07
N LYS A 60 16.47 10.39 -5.46
CA LYS A 60 16.38 11.58 -4.58
C LYS A 60 14.93 11.83 -4.14
N SER A 61 13.99 11.80 -5.06
CA SER A 61 12.57 12.00 -4.74
C SER A 61 11.99 10.88 -3.89
N LEU A 62 12.31 9.61 -4.17
CA LEU A 62 11.93 8.50 -3.31
C LEU A 62 12.45 8.67 -1.88
N LYS A 63 13.70 9.12 -1.70
CA LYS A 63 14.26 9.38 -0.38
C LYS A 63 13.47 10.45 0.37
N LEU A 64 13.16 11.57 -0.28
CA LEU A 64 12.37 12.65 0.30
C LEU A 64 10.95 12.22 0.66
N LEU A 65 10.27 11.51 -0.25
CA LEU A 65 8.92 11.01 -0.02
C LEU A 65 8.89 9.98 1.11
N SER A 66 9.83 9.03 1.12
CA SER A 66 9.93 8.04 2.20
C SER A 66 10.14 8.69 3.57
N LYS A 67 10.96 9.75 3.64
CA LYS A 67 11.11 10.54 4.87
C LYS A 67 9.76 11.15 5.29
N LYS A 68 9.04 11.78 4.35
CA LYS A 68 7.74 12.39 4.63
C LYS A 68 6.67 11.38 5.07
N CYS A 69 6.65 10.20 4.48
CA CYS A 69 5.75 9.12 4.89
C CYS A 69 6.12 8.55 6.27
N SER A 70 7.43 8.53 6.60
CA SER A 70 7.91 8.11 7.91
C SER A 70 7.65 9.14 9.03
N GLU A 71 7.30 10.38 8.68
CA GLU A 71 6.89 11.45 9.59
C GLU A 71 5.38 11.39 9.89
N ASN A 72 4.66 10.36 9.45
CA ASN A 72 3.24 10.18 9.80
C ASN A 72 3.07 10.19 11.32
N TYR A 73 1.91 10.66 11.75
CA TYR A 73 1.60 10.86 13.16
C TYR A 73 1.91 9.62 14.01
N THR A 74 2.64 9.83 15.10
CA THR A 74 3.07 8.76 16.01
C THR A 74 1.91 8.02 16.68
N TYR A 75 0.72 8.62 16.70
CA TYR A 75 -0.49 8.03 17.25
C TYR A 75 -1.28 7.16 16.26
N ASN A 76 -0.88 7.14 14.98
CA ASN A 76 -1.48 6.21 14.02
C ASN A 76 -1.02 4.80 14.35
N SER A 77 -1.94 3.97 14.80
CA SER A 77 -1.64 2.58 15.16
C SER A 77 -1.87 1.60 14.00
N TYR A 78 -2.60 2.03 12.97
CA TYR A 78 -2.89 1.27 11.75
C TYR A 78 -2.24 1.88 10.51
N HIS A 79 -2.52 3.17 10.20
CA HIS A 79 -1.92 3.89 9.07
C HIS A 79 -0.50 4.39 9.41
N ASP A 80 0.31 3.46 9.88
CA ASP A 80 1.71 3.65 10.25
C ASP A 80 2.67 3.21 9.13
N GLN A 81 3.95 3.22 9.42
CA GLN A 81 4.98 2.78 8.47
C GLN A 81 4.91 1.29 8.14
N HIS A 82 4.28 0.47 8.98
CA HIS A 82 4.10 -0.95 8.71
C HIS A 82 2.99 -1.19 7.69
N HIS A 83 1.96 -0.33 7.66
CA HIS A 83 0.96 -0.34 6.59
C HIS A 83 1.61 -0.03 5.23
N PHE A 84 2.37 1.06 5.12
CA PHE A 84 3.13 1.38 3.90
C PHE A 84 4.06 0.22 3.47
N LYS A 85 4.79 -0.37 4.43
CA LYS A 85 5.61 -1.56 4.17
C LYS A 85 4.80 -2.68 3.52
N SER A 86 3.63 -2.96 4.06
CA SER A 86 2.74 -4.03 3.58
C SER A 86 2.29 -3.76 2.14
N VAL A 87 1.79 -2.56 1.90
CA VAL A 87 1.29 -2.16 0.57
C VAL A 87 2.42 -2.17 -0.47
N ILE A 88 3.61 -1.64 -0.15
CA ILE A 88 4.77 -1.65 -1.06
C ILE A 88 5.18 -3.08 -1.43
N VAL A 89 5.31 -3.98 -0.45
CA VAL A 89 5.77 -5.37 -0.70
C VAL A 89 4.76 -6.14 -1.52
N ILE A 90 3.48 -6.11 -1.15
CA ILE A 90 2.44 -6.88 -1.84
C ILE A 90 2.21 -6.31 -3.25
N SER A 91 2.20 -4.99 -3.42
CA SER A 91 2.15 -4.35 -4.73
C SER A 91 3.32 -4.77 -5.62
N SER A 92 4.53 -4.89 -5.05
CA SER A 92 5.71 -5.36 -5.80
C SER A 92 5.58 -6.81 -6.24
N ILE A 93 5.03 -7.69 -5.40
CA ILE A 93 4.74 -9.08 -5.76
C ILE A 93 3.75 -9.12 -6.93
N PHE A 94 2.66 -8.36 -6.86
CA PHE A 94 1.64 -8.29 -7.92
C PHE A 94 2.20 -7.68 -9.20
N ALA A 95 3.02 -6.63 -9.09
CA ALA A 95 3.71 -6.04 -10.23
C ALA A 95 4.61 -7.05 -10.97
N ASN A 96 5.25 -7.95 -10.24
CA ASN A 96 6.06 -9.02 -10.83
C ASN A 96 5.18 -10.08 -11.51
N ILE A 97 4.13 -10.56 -10.83
CA ILE A 97 3.22 -11.58 -11.38
C ILE A 97 2.52 -11.09 -12.65
N LEU A 98 2.09 -9.82 -12.66
CA LEU A 98 1.39 -9.19 -13.78
C LEU A 98 2.35 -8.59 -14.81
N SER A 99 3.67 -8.81 -14.66
CA SER A 99 4.71 -8.39 -15.61
C SER A 99 4.62 -6.91 -16.00
N LEU A 100 4.44 -6.02 -15.01
CA LEU A 100 4.31 -4.58 -15.28
C LEU A 100 5.51 -4.02 -16.05
N LYS A 101 5.26 -3.04 -16.93
CA LYS A 101 6.30 -2.27 -17.63
C LYS A 101 7.08 -1.39 -16.64
N ASN A 102 8.31 -1.02 -16.98
CA ASN A 102 9.20 -0.29 -16.08
C ASN A 102 8.64 1.05 -15.56
N ASN A 103 7.97 1.83 -16.42
CA ASN A 103 7.31 3.06 -16.01
C ASN A 103 6.13 2.81 -15.04
N GLU A 104 5.42 1.69 -15.19
CA GLU A 104 4.33 1.31 -14.30
C GLU A 104 4.85 0.81 -12.94
N LYS A 105 5.99 0.13 -12.90
CA LYS A 105 6.62 -0.34 -11.65
C LYS A 105 6.95 0.82 -10.72
N ILE A 106 7.67 1.83 -11.24
CA ILE A 106 8.01 3.00 -10.42
C ILE A 106 6.77 3.81 -10.03
N PHE A 107 5.81 3.93 -10.93
CA PHE A 107 4.56 4.63 -10.69
C PHE A 107 3.74 3.96 -9.58
N LEU A 108 3.64 2.63 -9.61
CA LEU A 108 2.98 1.84 -8.55
C LEU A 108 3.68 1.98 -7.19
N ILE A 109 5.01 1.89 -7.16
CA ILE A 109 5.78 2.04 -5.90
C ILE A 109 5.61 3.44 -5.31
N LEU A 110 5.54 4.47 -6.13
CA LEU A 110 5.25 5.83 -5.66
C LEU A 110 3.85 5.95 -5.07
N LEU A 111 2.85 5.40 -5.73
CA LEU A 111 1.49 5.38 -5.21
C LEU A 111 1.39 4.57 -3.91
N ALA A 112 1.96 3.37 -3.88
CA ALA A 112 1.98 2.51 -2.69
C ALA A 112 2.70 3.17 -1.49
N LEU A 113 3.75 3.95 -1.76
CA LEU A 113 4.47 4.71 -0.73
C LEU A 113 3.66 5.89 -0.21
N THR A 114 2.79 6.51 -1.04
CA THR A 114 2.24 7.84 -0.74
C THR A 114 0.73 7.89 -0.54
N HIS A 115 0.00 6.79 -0.78
CA HIS A 115 -1.47 6.79 -0.76
C HIS A 115 -2.05 7.34 0.57
N ASP A 116 -1.47 6.98 1.70
CA ASP A 116 -1.85 7.42 3.05
C ASP A 116 -0.87 8.43 3.68
N MET A 117 -0.08 9.13 2.87
CA MET A 117 0.85 10.13 3.40
C MET A 117 0.09 11.23 4.17
N ASN A 118 0.51 11.47 5.41
CA ASN A 118 -0.11 12.39 6.36
C ASN A 118 -1.55 12.01 6.79
N HIS A 119 -1.90 10.74 6.75
CA HIS A 119 -3.15 10.26 7.30
C HIS A 119 -3.31 10.70 8.76
N GLN A 120 -4.45 11.29 9.11
CA GLN A 120 -4.63 11.92 10.42
C GLN A 120 -5.07 10.96 11.53
N GLY A 121 -5.27 9.69 11.23
CA GLY A 121 -5.73 8.70 12.20
C GLY A 121 -7.13 8.98 12.75
N ARG A 122 -7.88 9.91 12.17
CA ARG A 122 -9.22 10.26 12.61
C ARG A 122 -10.23 9.98 11.51
N ARG A 123 -11.41 9.54 11.92
CA ARG A 123 -12.56 9.51 11.02
C ARG A 123 -13.00 10.94 10.76
N ILE A 124 -12.68 11.48 9.58
CA ILE A 124 -13.16 12.80 9.15
C ILE A 124 -14.46 12.57 8.38
N LEU A 125 -15.58 12.78 9.05
CA LEU A 125 -16.91 12.51 8.49
C LEU A 125 -17.43 13.61 7.57
N SER A 126 -16.87 14.83 7.70
CA SER A 126 -17.52 16.03 7.17
C SER A 126 -17.09 16.43 5.76
N THR A 127 -15.95 15.98 5.27
CA THR A 127 -15.44 16.42 3.96
C THR A 127 -14.94 15.24 3.15
N PRO A 128 -15.67 14.81 2.10
CA PRO A 128 -15.21 13.75 1.20
C PRO A 128 -13.84 14.07 0.61
N TYR A 129 -13.01 13.06 0.45
CA TYR A 129 -11.65 13.15 -0.11
C TYR A 129 -10.67 14.07 0.64
N TYR A 130 -10.98 14.50 1.86
CA TYR A 130 -10.14 15.44 2.61
C TYR A 130 -8.70 14.95 2.73
N GLN A 131 -8.52 13.69 3.09
CA GLN A 131 -7.20 13.08 3.30
C GLN A 131 -6.41 12.99 2.00
N GLU A 132 -7.05 12.53 0.94
CA GLU A 132 -6.45 12.36 -0.38
C GLU A 132 -6.09 13.72 -1.00
N LEU A 133 -6.96 14.71 -0.88
CA LEU A 133 -6.69 16.08 -1.35
C LEU A 133 -5.53 16.74 -0.58
N LYS A 134 -5.46 16.53 0.73
CA LYS A 134 -4.35 17.02 1.55
C LYS A 134 -3.03 16.36 1.17
N THR A 135 -3.06 15.04 0.94
CA THR A 135 -1.92 14.27 0.45
C THR A 135 -1.46 14.81 -0.91
N LEU A 136 -2.37 14.97 -1.87
CA LEU A 136 -2.07 15.51 -3.20
C LEU A 136 -1.43 16.90 -3.14
N LYS A 137 -1.96 17.80 -2.30
CA LYS A 137 -1.39 19.14 -2.11
C LYS A 137 0.06 19.08 -1.65
N LYS A 138 0.38 18.19 -0.71
CA LYS A 138 1.73 18.00 -0.19
C LYS A 138 2.66 17.28 -1.16
N LEU A 139 2.13 16.36 -1.96
CA LEU A 139 2.92 15.57 -2.93
C LEU A 139 3.29 16.36 -4.18
N LYS A 140 2.43 17.26 -4.64
CA LYS A 140 2.58 17.99 -5.90
C LYS A 140 3.98 18.55 -6.15
N PRO A 141 4.64 19.24 -5.19
CA PRO A 141 5.99 19.78 -5.40
C PRO A 141 7.06 18.71 -5.64
N TYR A 142 6.90 17.53 -5.06
CA TYR A 142 7.91 16.46 -5.13
C TYR A 142 7.71 15.56 -6.34
N VAL A 143 6.47 15.22 -6.65
CA VAL A 143 6.14 14.31 -7.75
C VAL A 143 6.19 15.04 -9.08
N PHE A 144 5.60 16.22 -9.17
CA PHE A 144 5.53 16.98 -10.43
C PHE A 144 6.90 17.44 -10.92
N LYS A 145 7.77 17.88 -10.02
CA LYS A 145 9.11 18.39 -10.39
C LYS A 145 10.05 17.32 -10.97
N HIS A 146 9.93 16.08 -10.51
CA HIS A 146 10.97 15.08 -10.75
C HIS A 146 10.52 13.85 -11.55
N PHE A 147 9.21 13.61 -11.66
CA PHE A 147 8.72 12.35 -12.21
C PHE A 147 7.78 12.48 -13.39
N VAL A 148 7.15 13.68 -13.61
CA VAL A 148 5.85 13.56 -14.21
C VAL A 148 5.53 14.73 -15.11
N ASN A 149 5.19 14.40 -16.35
CA ASN A 149 4.42 15.31 -17.19
C ASN A 149 2.99 15.44 -16.64
N TYR A 150 2.27 16.45 -17.13
CA TYR A 150 0.91 16.75 -16.69
C TYR A 150 -0.06 15.55 -16.77
N LYS A 151 0.03 14.74 -17.84
CA LYS A 151 -0.85 13.55 -18.04
C LYS A 151 -0.66 12.51 -16.93
N ILE A 152 0.59 12.24 -16.54
CA ILE A 152 0.89 11.29 -15.47
C ILE A 152 0.42 11.85 -14.12
N TRP A 153 0.51 13.17 -13.89
CA TRP A 153 -0.02 13.79 -12.68
C TRP A 153 -1.55 13.64 -12.57
N ILE A 154 -2.29 13.84 -13.65
CA ILE A 154 -3.74 13.63 -13.68
C ILE A 154 -4.09 12.18 -13.35
N ARG A 155 -3.36 11.22 -13.94
CA ARG A 155 -3.53 9.80 -13.63
C ARG A 155 -3.24 9.52 -12.15
N PHE A 156 -2.14 10.05 -11.61
CA PHE A 156 -1.76 9.91 -10.21
C PHE A 156 -2.86 10.45 -9.27
N LYS A 157 -3.35 11.66 -9.56
CA LYS A 157 -4.43 12.29 -8.81
C LYS A 157 -5.70 11.45 -8.83
N ARG A 158 -6.10 10.95 -9.99
CA ARG A 158 -7.29 10.10 -10.14
C ARG A 158 -7.18 8.86 -9.27
N ILE A 159 -6.07 8.11 -9.38
CA ILE A 159 -5.86 6.87 -8.64
C ILE A 159 -5.88 7.15 -7.13
N LEU A 160 -5.19 8.19 -6.68
CA LEU A 160 -5.13 8.53 -5.27
C LEU A 160 -6.51 8.94 -4.72
N LEU A 161 -7.33 9.66 -5.49
CA LEU A 161 -8.71 9.97 -5.09
C LEU A 161 -9.60 8.72 -5.06
N ASN A 162 -9.26 7.67 -5.80
CA ASN A 162 -9.99 6.42 -5.80
C ASN A 162 -9.64 5.51 -4.61
N THR A 163 -8.56 5.81 -3.84
CA THR A 163 -8.29 5.13 -2.57
C THR A 163 -9.21 5.62 -1.44
N TYR A 164 -9.98 6.70 -1.64
CA TYR A 164 -10.95 7.17 -0.65
C TYR A 164 -11.90 6.04 -0.24
N PHE A 165 -11.82 5.65 1.03
CA PHE A 165 -12.44 4.43 1.53
C PHE A 165 -13.93 4.26 1.24
N PRO A 166 -14.81 5.27 1.38
CA PRO A 166 -16.22 5.16 1.05
C PRO A 166 -16.50 4.99 -0.46
N LYS A 167 -15.55 5.34 -1.33
CA LYS A 167 -15.75 5.27 -2.78
C LYS A 167 -15.72 3.84 -3.27
N ILE A 168 -16.74 3.45 -4.03
CA ILE A 168 -16.76 2.18 -4.75
C ILE A 168 -16.34 2.45 -6.19
N VAL A 169 -15.22 1.84 -6.60
CA VAL A 169 -14.76 1.84 -7.99
C VAL A 169 -15.21 0.52 -8.61
N ASN A 170 -16.27 0.55 -9.41
CA ASN A 170 -16.87 -0.67 -9.98
C ASN A 170 -15.96 -1.32 -11.02
N SER A 171 -15.27 -0.52 -11.85
CA SER A 171 -14.32 -1.00 -12.85
C SER A 171 -13.28 0.07 -13.15
N THR A 172 -12.10 -0.36 -13.53
CA THR A 172 -11.03 0.47 -14.08
C THR A 172 -10.20 -0.39 -15.03
N ASP A 173 -9.69 0.18 -16.12
CA ASP A 173 -8.77 -0.50 -17.04
C ASP A 173 -7.30 -0.30 -16.65
N ASP A 174 -7.05 0.59 -15.70
CA ASP A 174 -5.72 0.92 -15.23
C ASP A 174 -5.19 -0.16 -14.29
N ILE A 175 -4.21 -0.93 -14.76
CA ILE A 175 -3.63 -2.04 -14.00
C ILE A 175 -2.98 -1.61 -12.69
N VAL A 176 -2.36 -0.42 -12.65
CA VAL A 176 -1.74 0.11 -11.43
C VAL A 176 -2.80 0.48 -10.40
N GLU A 177 -3.90 1.05 -10.86
CA GLU A 177 -5.06 1.36 -10.04
C GLU A 177 -5.68 0.10 -9.44
N LYS A 178 -5.92 -0.93 -10.27
CA LYS A 178 -6.39 -2.25 -9.81
C LYS A 178 -5.52 -2.82 -8.70
N ILE A 179 -4.19 -2.80 -8.90
CA ILE A 179 -3.26 -3.33 -7.91
C ILE A 179 -3.34 -2.52 -6.61
N LEU A 180 -3.29 -1.19 -6.69
CA LEU A 180 -3.27 -0.36 -5.48
C LEU A 180 -4.56 -0.52 -4.67
N LEU A 181 -5.73 -0.40 -5.32
CA LEU A 181 -7.03 -0.51 -4.66
C LEU A 181 -7.23 -1.88 -3.99
N ASP A 182 -6.84 -2.94 -4.68
CA ASP A 182 -6.95 -4.29 -4.13
C ASP A 182 -5.97 -4.49 -2.97
N VAL A 183 -4.70 -4.13 -3.15
CA VAL A 183 -3.64 -4.37 -2.16
C VAL A 183 -3.88 -3.58 -0.88
N ASP A 184 -4.33 -2.34 -0.96
CA ASP A 184 -4.63 -1.52 0.19
C ASP A 184 -5.66 -2.20 1.13
N ILE A 185 -6.66 -2.82 0.55
CA ILE A 185 -7.68 -3.57 1.31
C ILE A 185 -7.15 -4.92 1.77
N ILE A 186 -6.61 -5.74 0.84
CA ILE A 186 -6.27 -7.14 1.14
C ILE A 186 -5.07 -7.28 2.07
N CYS A 187 -4.16 -6.30 2.13
CA CYS A 187 -2.98 -6.37 2.99
C CYS A 187 -3.34 -6.58 4.47
N SER A 188 -4.54 -6.19 4.87
CA SER A 188 -5.06 -6.37 6.23
C SER A 188 -5.78 -7.70 6.45
N MET A 189 -6.23 -8.37 5.38
CA MET A 189 -7.17 -9.49 5.48
C MET A 189 -6.62 -10.82 4.95
N MET A 190 -5.70 -10.77 4.00
CA MET A 190 -5.18 -11.95 3.31
C MET A 190 -4.42 -12.94 4.20
N PHE A 191 -4.05 -12.54 5.41
CA PHE A 191 -3.28 -13.38 6.34
C PHE A 191 -4.14 -14.11 7.36
N GLY A 192 -5.45 -14.16 7.15
CA GLY A 192 -6.41 -14.90 7.93
C GLY A 192 -7.04 -14.12 9.09
N HIS A 193 -8.08 -14.69 9.67
CA HIS A 193 -8.97 -14.07 10.64
C HIS A 193 -8.23 -13.44 11.85
N ILE A 194 -7.33 -14.20 12.49
CA ILE A 194 -6.60 -13.70 13.68
C ILE A 194 -5.83 -12.42 13.37
N ASN A 195 -5.15 -12.35 12.19
CA ASN A 195 -4.39 -11.15 11.82
C ASN A 195 -5.32 -10.00 11.45
N GLY A 196 -6.45 -10.30 10.80
CA GLY A 196 -7.49 -9.31 10.54
C GLY A 196 -8.02 -8.69 11.84
N LEU A 197 -8.26 -9.49 12.88
CA LEU A 197 -8.67 -8.98 14.19
C LEU A 197 -7.58 -8.12 14.88
N ILE A 198 -6.30 -8.49 14.75
CA ILE A 198 -5.19 -7.68 15.31
C ILE A 198 -5.16 -6.31 14.62
N LEU A 199 -5.26 -6.27 13.30
CA LEU A 199 -5.25 -5.03 12.54
C LEU A 199 -6.52 -4.20 12.77
N SER A 200 -7.69 -4.84 12.88
CA SER A 200 -8.93 -4.17 13.27
C SER A 200 -8.86 -3.55 14.67
N LYS A 201 -8.18 -4.21 15.63
CA LYS A 201 -7.92 -3.62 16.95
C LYS A 201 -7.09 -2.33 16.82
N ARG A 202 -6.06 -2.33 15.98
CA ARG A 202 -5.23 -1.14 15.74
C ARG A 202 -6.05 -0.02 15.11
N LEU A 203 -6.81 -0.32 14.06
CA LEU A 203 -7.66 0.68 13.40
C LEU A 203 -8.74 1.21 14.35
N LYS A 204 -9.40 0.34 15.13
CA LYS A 204 -10.35 0.75 16.17
C LYS A 204 -9.76 1.80 17.09
N HIS A 205 -8.56 1.55 17.60
CA HIS A 205 -7.86 2.49 18.50
C HIS A 205 -7.56 3.82 17.79
N GLU A 206 -7.11 3.77 16.54
CA GLU A 206 -6.75 4.95 15.76
C GLU A 206 -7.95 5.85 15.47
N ILE A 207 -9.05 5.27 14.98
CA ILE A 207 -10.26 6.04 14.61
C ILE A 207 -11.22 6.25 15.77
N LYS A 208 -10.87 5.82 16.99
CA LYS A 208 -11.74 5.88 18.19
C LYS A 208 -13.10 5.24 17.94
N PHE A 209 -13.13 4.08 17.32
CA PHE A 209 -14.36 3.36 17.02
C PHE A 209 -14.98 2.78 18.30
N GLU A 210 -16.22 3.10 18.59
CA GLU A 210 -16.87 2.76 19.87
C GLU A 210 -17.16 1.29 20.02
N LYS A 211 -17.58 0.63 18.94
CA LYS A 211 -17.91 -0.79 18.93
C LYS A 211 -16.67 -1.69 19.06
N ASN A 212 -16.87 -2.99 19.22
CA ASN A 212 -15.75 -3.92 19.38
C ASN A 212 -14.98 -4.16 18.05
N ARG A 213 -13.80 -4.80 18.13
CA ARG A 213 -12.93 -5.08 16.97
C ARG A 213 -13.52 -6.10 16.01
N GLU A 214 -14.36 -7.01 16.51
CA GLU A 214 -15.04 -8.05 15.75
C GLU A 214 -16.08 -7.43 14.81
N GLU A 215 -16.81 -6.42 15.28
CA GLU A 215 -17.77 -5.68 14.46
C GLU A 215 -17.06 -4.87 13.37
N LEU A 216 -15.93 -4.25 13.72
CA LEU A 216 -15.11 -3.54 12.72
C LEU A 216 -14.58 -4.51 11.65
N TYR A 217 -14.10 -5.69 12.07
CA TYR A 217 -13.65 -6.73 11.16
C TYR A 217 -14.77 -7.26 10.25
N LYS A 218 -15.96 -7.52 10.80
CA LYS A 218 -17.16 -7.88 10.03
C LYS A 218 -17.52 -6.78 9.01
N GLY A 219 -17.42 -5.52 9.42
CA GLY A 219 -17.60 -4.38 8.51
C GLY A 219 -16.63 -4.40 7.33
N PHE A 220 -15.36 -4.75 7.55
CA PHE A 220 -14.40 -4.95 6.47
C PHE A 220 -14.75 -6.09 5.53
N LEU A 221 -15.18 -7.23 6.07
CA LEU A 221 -15.62 -8.37 5.25
C LEU A 221 -16.80 -7.98 4.35
N SER A 222 -17.80 -7.35 4.93
CA SER A 222 -18.96 -6.84 4.19
C SER A 222 -18.58 -5.82 3.11
N LEU A 223 -17.56 -4.99 3.40
CA LEU A 223 -17.05 -4.04 2.41
C LEU A 223 -16.35 -4.75 1.24
N LEU A 224 -15.57 -5.79 1.51
CA LEU A 224 -14.94 -6.60 0.46
C LEU A 224 -15.98 -7.25 -0.48
N GLU A 225 -17.07 -7.74 0.08
CA GLU A 225 -18.19 -8.27 -0.70
C GLU A 225 -18.81 -7.21 -1.62
N LYS A 226 -18.94 -5.98 -1.14
CA LYS A 226 -19.50 -4.84 -1.90
C LYS A 226 -18.51 -4.26 -2.92
N LYS A 227 -17.25 -4.08 -2.54
CA LYS A 227 -16.23 -3.42 -3.39
C LYS A 227 -15.71 -4.29 -4.51
N LYS A 228 -15.91 -5.59 -4.49
CA LYS A 228 -15.39 -6.53 -5.50
C LYS A 228 -13.91 -6.28 -5.85
N LEU A 229 -13.04 -7.20 -5.50
CA LEU A 229 -11.63 -7.12 -5.92
C LEU A 229 -11.50 -7.14 -7.44
N HIS A 230 -10.65 -6.29 -7.99
CA HIS A 230 -10.45 -6.12 -9.43
C HIS A 230 -9.62 -7.22 -10.06
N LEU A 231 -8.70 -7.83 -9.30
CA LEU A 231 -7.74 -8.80 -9.80
C LEU A 231 -8.04 -10.22 -9.29
N ASP A 232 -7.94 -11.20 -10.17
CA ASP A 232 -8.11 -12.61 -9.76
C ASP A 232 -7.02 -13.08 -8.80
N ILE A 233 -5.82 -12.53 -8.91
CA ILE A 233 -4.75 -12.78 -7.94
C ILE A 233 -5.12 -12.28 -6.54
N SER A 234 -5.82 -11.16 -6.42
CA SER A 234 -6.31 -10.62 -5.15
C SER A 234 -7.36 -11.54 -4.54
N LYS A 235 -8.32 -12.00 -5.35
CA LYS A 235 -9.35 -12.97 -4.94
C LYS A 235 -8.72 -14.27 -4.41
N LYS A 236 -7.77 -14.84 -5.17
CA LYS A 236 -7.01 -16.05 -4.77
C LYS A 236 -6.18 -15.83 -3.50
N SER A 237 -5.71 -14.60 -3.25
CA SER A 237 -4.97 -14.26 -2.05
C SER A 237 -5.84 -14.24 -0.78
N CYS A 238 -7.12 -13.94 -0.92
CA CYS A 238 -8.10 -13.94 0.17
C CYS A 238 -8.85 -15.27 0.32
N ALA A 239 -8.77 -16.16 -0.67
CA ALA A 239 -9.33 -17.51 -0.55
C ALA A 239 -8.64 -18.27 0.59
N ARG A 240 -9.45 -19.01 1.34
CA ARG A 240 -9.04 -19.83 2.50
C ARG A 240 -8.25 -21.06 2.08
#